data_ffbb12d40f24682c9080fa9ebcbf157d
#
_entry.id   ffbb12d40f24682c9080fa9ebcbf157d
#
_cell.length_a   1.000
_cell.length_b   1.000
_cell.length_c   1.000
_cell.angle_alpha   90.00
_cell.angle_beta   90.00
_cell.angle_gamma   90.00
#
_symmetry.space_group_name_H-M   'P 1'
#
loop_
_entity.id
_entity.type
_entity.pdbx_description
1 polymer ?
#
loop_
_entity_poly.entity_id
_entity_poly.type
_entity_poly.pdbx_seq_one_letter_code
_entity_poly.pdbx_strand_id
1 'polypeptide(L)'
;MTTKVNERALVLEMLLAVNEEGQYSHLVLRDVLDKYQYLGKQERAFLTRLMEGTLERQLTLDYVIDQFSKTRVKKMKPLIRNLMRMSVYQIMYMDSVPDSAVCNEAVKLARKRGFSGLSGFVNGVLRSVARGWREVRFPNLSVTYSMPEWIVDIWTENYGEEKTRQIPVSYTHLRAHE
;
A
#
# COMPACT_ATOMS: atom_id res chain seq x y z
N MET A 1 -17.20 9.94 25.52
CA MET A 1 -16.42 8.78 25.03
C MET A 1 -15.64 9.20 23.80
N THR A 2 -14.34 9.31 23.92
CA THR A 2 -13.46 9.56 22.78
C THR A 2 -13.47 8.31 21.90
N THR A 3 -14.11 8.36 20.77
CA THR A 3 -14.06 7.26 19.79
C THR A 3 -12.61 7.07 19.37
N LYS A 4 -12.05 5.89 19.65
CA LYS A 4 -10.68 5.57 19.24
C LYS A 4 -10.57 5.72 17.73
N VAL A 5 -9.62 6.54 17.29
CA VAL A 5 -9.37 6.75 15.86
C VAL A 5 -8.86 5.47 15.23
N ASN A 6 -9.41 5.11 14.08
CA ASN A 6 -8.96 3.97 13.30
C ASN A 6 -7.94 4.46 12.26
N GLU A 7 -6.67 4.22 12.51
CA GLU A 7 -5.57 4.67 11.64
C GLU A 7 -5.68 4.07 10.23
N ARG A 8 -6.09 2.82 10.11
CA ARG A 8 -6.29 2.18 8.81
C ARG A 8 -7.42 2.82 8.01
N ALA A 9 -8.50 3.23 8.69
CA ALA A 9 -9.59 3.97 8.05
C ALA A 9 -9.10 5.32 7.51
N LEU A 10 -8.27 6.03 8.27
CA LEU A 10 -7.67 7.30 7.83
C LEU A 10 -6.75 7.09 6.63
N VAL A 11 -5.91 6.05 6.65
CA VAL A 11 -5.03 5.73 5.51
C VAL A 11 -5.85 5.41 4.26
N LEU A 12 -6.93 4.65 4.39
CA LEU A 12 -7.82 4.35 3.26
C LEU A 12 -8.39 5.63 2.64
N GLU A 13 -8.86 6.57 3.46
CA GLU A 13 -9.35 7.87 2.97
C GLU A 13 -8.24 8.66 2.26
N MET A 14 -7.04 8.67 2.82
CA MET A 14 -5.90 9.35 2.18
C MET A 14 -5.52 8.71 0.84
N LEU A 15 -5.50 7.38 0.76
CA LEU A 15 -5.22 6.66 -0.49
C LEU A 15 -6.28 6.94 -1.56
N LEU A 16 -7.54 7.00 -1.17
CA LEU A 16 -8.62 7.38 -2.09
C LEU A 16 -8.42 8.81 -2.62
N ALA A 17 -8.08 9.74 -1.75
CA ALA A 17 -7.83 11.13 -2.15
C ALA A 17 -6.66 11.25 -3.14
N VAL A 18 -5.59 10.51 -2.92
CA VAL A 18 -4.40 10.55 -3.80
C VAL A 18 -4.63 9.78 -5.09
N ASN A 19 -5.05 8.52 -4.99
CA ASN A 19 -5.11 7.62 -6.15
C ASN A 19 -6.33 7.85 -7.03
N GLU A 20 -7.45 8.25 -6.45
CA GLU A 20 -8.72 8.36 -7.19
C GLU A 20 -9.13 9.80 -7.47
N GLU A 21 -8.74 10.75 -6.60
CA GLU A 21 -9.09 12.15 -6.75
C GLU A 21 -7.92 13.03 -7.23
N GLY A 22 -6.72 12.47 -7.35
CA GLY A 22 -5.55 13.17 -7.87
C GLY A 22 -4.93 14.19 -6.92
N GLN A 23 -5.22 14.11 -5.63
CA GLN A 23 -4.63 15.03 -4.64
C GLN A 23 -3.16 14.70 -4.37
N TYR A 24 -2.38 15.70 -3.99
CA TYR A 24 -0.96 15.52 -3.67
C TYR A 24 -0.78 14.82 -2.32
N SER A 25 -0.01 13.74 -2.32
CA SER A 25 0.15 12.87 -1.15
C SER A 25 0.68 13.61 0.09
N HIS A 26 1.66 14.48 -0.09
CA HIS A 26 2.24 15.24 1.03
C HIS A 26 1.26 16.22 1.66
N LEU A 27 0.36 16.82 0.87
CA LEU A 27 -0.67 17.73 1.37
C LEU A 27 -1.77 16.97 2.13
N VAL A 28 -2.20 15.83 1.57
CA VAL A 28 -3.20 14.97 2.21
C VAL A 28 -2.71 14.47 3.55
N LEU A 29 -1.47 13.98 3.61
CA LEU A 29 -0.87 13.48 4.85
C LEU A 29 -0.72 14.61 5.89
N ARG A 30 -0.22 15.77 5.48
CA ARG A 30 -0.09 16.93 6.36
C ARG A 30 -1.43 17.32 6.98
N ASP A 31 -2.48 17.42 6.17
CA ASP A 31 -3.80 17.84 6.64
C ASP A 31 -4.38 16.84 7.65
N VAL A 32 -4.19 15.54 7.44
CA VAL A 32 -4.62 14.51 8.38
C VAL A 32 -3.83 14.58 9.69
N LEU A 33 -2.51 14.72 9.62
CA LEU A 33 -1.67 14.84 10.81
C LEU A 33 -2.00 16.10 11.62
N ASP A 34 -2.31 17.21 10.95
CA ASP A 34 -2.72 18.45 11.61
C ASP A 34 -4.10 18.32 12.28
N LYS A 35 -5.04 17.65 11.61
CA LYS A 35 -6.37 17.42 12.17
C LYS A 35 -6.35 16.48 13.39
N TYR A 36 -5.45 15.51 13.41
CA TYR A 36 -5.36 14.48 14.45
C TYR A 36 -4.10 14.64 15.31
N GLN A 37 -3.79 15.86 15.73
CA GLN A 37 -2.61 16.17 16.54
C GLN A 37 -2.57 15.42 17.87
N TYR A 38 -3.71 15.02 18.39
CA TYR A 38 -3.83 14.30 19.65
C TYR A 38 -3.43 12.82 19.55
N LEU A 39 -3.20 12.30 18.35
CA LEU A 39 -2.70 10.94 18.19
C LEU A 39 -1.28 10.82 18.76
N GLY A 40 -1.00 9.70 19.40
CA GLY A 40 0.33 9.40 19.94
C GLY A 40 1.37 9.23 18.84
N LYS A 41 2.63 9.27 19.24
CA LYS A 41 3.77 9.15 18.33
C LYS A 41 3.73 7.86 17.50
N GLN A 42 3.35 6.74 18.14
CA GLN A 42 3.30 5.43 17.47
C GLN A 42 2.19 5.38 16.42
N GLU A 43 1.01 5.91 16.75
CA GLU A 43 -0.13 5.95 15.82
C GLU A 43 0.18 6.83 14.62
N ARG A 44 0.80 7.99 14.84
CA ARG A 44 1.22 8.91 13.76
C ARG A 44 2.27 8.26 12.86
N ALA A 45 3.24 7.56 13.44
CA ALA A 45 4.28 6.84 12.70
C ALA A 45 3.69 5.69 11.88
N PHE A 46 2.78 4.92 12.45
CA PHE A 46 2.09 3.81 11.76
C PHE A 46 1.29 4.33 10.56
N LEU A 47 0.49 5.37 10.77
CA LEU A 47 -0.34 6.00 9.74
C LEU A 47 0.54 6.52 8.58
N THR A 48 1.61 7.23 8.90
CA THR A 48 2.54 7.80 7.92
C THR A 48 3.23 6.69 7.11
N ARG A 49 3.77 5.70 7.80
CA ARG A 49 4.45 4.57 7.16
C ARG A 49 3.52 3.79 6.24
N LEU A 50 2.30 3.51 6.70
CA LEU A 50 1.34 2.75 5.92
C LEU A 50 0.92 3.50 4.67
N MET A 51 0.63 4.80 4.77
CA MET A 51 0.26 5.61 3.62
C MET A 51 1.41 5.75 2.62
N GLU A 52 2.54 6.23 3.07
CA GLU A 52 3.69 6.50 2.20
C GLU A 52 4.23 5.21 1.57
N GLY A 53 4.35 4.15 2.36
CA GLY A 53 4.83 2.86 1.88
C GLY A 53 3.91 2.24 0.84
N THR A 54 2.60 2.31 1.04
CA THR A 54 1.61 1.82 0.08
C THR A 54 1.72 2.55 -1.25
N LEU A 55 1.85 3.87 -1.22
CA LEU A 55 2.01 4.66 -2.44
C LEU A 55 3.34 4.37 -3.15
N GLU A 56 4.43 4.28 -2.42
CA GLU A 56 5.75 3.98 -2.98
C GLU A 56 5.82 2.59 -3.63
N ARG A 57 5.14 1.62 -3.07
CA ARG A 57 5.18 0.23 -3.53
C ARG A 57 3.99 -0.17 -4.39
N GLN A 58 3.20 0.79 -4.85
CA GLN A 58 1.93 0.52 -5.52
C GLN A 58 2.05 -0.43 -6.71
N LEU A 59 3.05 -0.27 -7.58
CA LEU A 59 3.26 -1.17 -8.72
C LEU A 59 3.54 -2.61 -8.27
N THR A 60 4.41 -2.76 -7.27
CA THR A 60 4.72 -4.06 -6.67
C THR A 60 3.47 -4.69 -6.06
N LEU A 61 2.72 -3.91 -5.28
CA LEU A 61 1.51 -4.38 -4.62
C LEU A 61 0.44 -4.82 -5.61
N ASP A 62 0.21 -4.03 -6.65
CA ASP A 62 -0.77 -4.35 -7.70
C ASP A 62 -0.39 -5.66 -8.43
N TYR A 63 0.89 -5.84 -8.72
CA TYR A 63 1.37 -7.08 -9.32
C TYR A 63 1.12 -8.29 -8.41
N VAL A 64 1.45 -8.18 -7.13
CA VAL A 64 1.22 -9.27 -6.16
C VAL A 64 -0.27 -9.59 -6.05
N ILE A 65 -1.11 -8.58 -5.89
CA ILE A 65 -2.58 -8.79 -5.80
C ILE A 65 -3.10 -9.51 -7.04
N ASP A 66 -2.66 -9.10 -8.22
CA ASP A 66 -3.09 -9.71 -9.49
C ASP A 66 -2.70 -11.20 -9.60
N GLN A 67 -1.66 -11.64 -8.90
CA GLN A 67 -1.27 -13.07 -8.88
C GLN A 67 -2.25 -13.94 -8.07
N PHE A 68 -2.98 -13.37 -7.12
CA PHE A 68 -3.86 -14.09 -6.20
C PHE A 68 -5.33 -13.78 -6.38
N SER A 69 -5.67 -12.79 -7.18
CA SER A 69 -7.04 -12.32 -7.40
C SER A 69 -7.52 -12.68 -8.79
N LYS A 70 -8.77 -13.18 -8.88
CA LYS A 70 -9.44 -13.39 -10.17
C LYS A 70 -9.78 -12.07 -10.86
N THR A 71 -10.01 -11.02 -10.08
CA THR A 71 -10.27 -9.67 -10.58
C THR A 71 -9.01 -8.85 -10.49
N ARG A 72 -8.57 -8.27 -11.60
CA ARG A 72 -7.40 -7.39 -11.62
C ARG A 72 -7.65 -6.11 -10.83
N VAL A 73 -6.62 -5.61 -10.16
CA VAL A 73 -6.67 -4.39 -9.35
C VAL A 73 -7.31 -3.23 -10.11
N LYS A 74 -6.93 -3.01 -11.36
CA LYS A 74 -7.46 -1.92 -12.19
C LYS A 74 -8.97 -2.01 -12.44
N LYS A 75 -9.56 -3.20 -12.30
CA LYS A 75 -11.01 -3.43 -12.47
C LYS A 75 -11.77 -3.46 -11.16
N MET A 76 -11.09 -3.42 -10.04
CA MET A 76 -11.74 -3.38 -8.73
C MET A 76 -12.40 -2.04 -8.49
N LYS A 77 -13.41 -2.02 -7.63
CA LYS A 77 -13.97 -0.76 -7.11
C LYS A 77 -12.86 0.05 -6.44
N PRO A 78 -12.85 1.39 -6.58
CA PRO A 78 -11.80 2.23 -6.00
C PRO A 78 -11.51 1.97 -4.54
N LEU A 79 -12.53 1.85 -3.70
CA LEU A 79 -12.37 1.55 -2.29
C LEU A 79 -11.68 0.19 -2.08
N ILE A 80 -12.10 -0.83 -2.81
CA ILE A 80 -11.58 -2.19 -2.65
C ILE A 80 -10.12 -2.25 -3.08
N ARG A 81 -9.74 -1.66 -4.22
CA ARG A 81 -8.33 -1.71 -4.66
C ARG A 81 -7.38 -0.99 -3.70
N ASN A 82 -7.77 0.14 -3.15
CA ASN A 82 -6.94 0.86 -2.18
C ASN A 82 -6.87 0.11 -0.84
N LEU A 83 -7.97 -0.48 -0.40
CA LEU A 83 -8.01 -1.33 0.78
C LEU A 83 -7.09 -2.56 0.61
N MET A 84 -7.13 -3.19 -0.55
CA MET A 84 -6.25 -4.34 -0.86
C MET A 84 -4.78 -3.93 -0.87
N ARG A 85 -4.44 -2.81 -1.51
CA ARG A 85 -3.06 -2.29 -1.55
C ARG A 85 -2.49 -2.06 -0.16
N MET A 86 -3.21 -1.33 0.70
CA MET A 86 -2.72 -1.05 2.05
C MET A 86 -2.64 -2.30 2.92
N SER A 87 -3.53 -3.26 2.71
CA SER A 87 -3.52 -4.52 3.45
C SER A 87 -2.34 -5.40 3.03
N VAL A 88 -2.09 -5.53 1.72
CA VAL A 88 -0.94 -6.28 1.21
C VAL A 88 0.38 -5.62 1.61
N TYR A 89 0.44 -4.30 1.64
CA TYR A 89 1.61 -3.61 2.17
C TYR A 89 1.94 -4.03 3.60
N GLN A 90 0.94 -4.10 4.47
CA GLN A 90 1.13 -4.55 5.85
C GLN A 90 1.66 -5.99 5.90
N ILE A 91 1.09 -6.88 5.09
CA ILE A 91 1.51 -8.29 5.03
C ILE A 91 2.97 -8.42 4.59
N MET A 92 3.37 -7.67 3.57
CA MET A 92 4.69 -7.81 2.96
C MET A 92 5.80 -7.04 3.70
N TYR A 93 5.49 -5.87 4.23
CA TYR A 93 6.51 -4.91 4.69
C TYR A 93 6.41 -4.51 6.17
N MET A 94 5.37 -4.93 6.88
CA MET A 94 5.16 -4.56 8.28
C MET A 94 5.09 -5.80 9.18
N ASP A 95 6.25 -6.36 9.49
CA ASP A 95 6.38 -7.62 10.23
C ASP A 95 5.75 -7.59 11.63
N SER A 96 5.66 -6.41 12.25
CA SER A 96 5.05 -6.25 13.58
C SER A 96 3.53 -6.42 13.57
N VAL A 97 2.90 -6.43 12.41
CA VAL A 97 1.44 -6.58 12.28
C VAL A 97 1.14 -8.03 11.87
N PRO A 98 0.44 -8.82 12.71
CA PRO A 98 0.07 -10.18 12.33
C PRO A 98 -0.85 -10.22 11.10
N ASP A 99 -0.63 -11.17 10.20
CA ASP A 99 -1.43 -11.33 8.98
C ASP A 99 -2.92 -11.47 9.27
N SER A 100 -3.27 -12.20 10.33
CA SER A 100 -4.66 -12.36 10.76
C SER A 100 -5.32 -11.03 11.14
N ALA A 101 -4.58 -10.15 11.81
CA ALA A 101 -5.06 -8.80 12.15
C ALA A 101 -5.31 -7.96 10.90
N VAL A 102 -4.38 -8.02 9.93
CA VAL A 102 -4.54 -7.32 8.64
C VAL A 102 -5.82 -7.77 7.93
N CYS A 103 -6.02 -9.07 7.81
CA CYS A 103 -7.20 -9.63 7.13
C CYS A 103 -8.49 -9.24 7.85
N ASN A 104 -8.53 -9.36 9.17
CA ASN A 104 -9.72 -9.02 9.96
C ASN A 104 -10.07 -7.53 9.86
N GLU A 105 -9.10 -6.65 9.97
CA GLU A 105 -9.32 -5.21 9.85
C GLU A 105 -9.77 -4.80 8.45
N ALA A 106 -9.23 -5.42 7.42
CA ALA A 106 -9.65 -5.19 6.04
C ALA A 106 -11.12 -5.57 5.82
N VAL A 107 -11.54 -6.72 6.33
CA VAL A 107 -12.94 -7.18 6.24
C VAL A 107 -13.86 -6.22 6.97
N LYS A 108 -13.48 -5.76 8.17
CA LYS A 108 -14.27 -4.78 8.92
C LYS A 108 -14.44 -3.47 8.16
N LEU A 109 -13.37 -2.96 7.54
CA LEU A 109 -13.43 -1.73 6.74
C LEU A 109 -14.32 -1.90 5.51
N ALA A 110 -14.20 -3.02 4.80
CA ALA A 110 -15.06 -3.30 3.65
C ALA A 110 -16.54 -3.29 4.03
N ARG A 111 -16.89 -3.95 5.14
CA ARG A 111 -18.26 -3.97 5.65
C ARG A 111 -18.74 -2.58 6.06
N LYS A 112 -17.93 -1.86 6.82
CA LYS A 112 -18.26 -0.51 7.29
C LYS A 112 -18.49 0.49 6.16
N ARG A 113 -17.79 0.31 5.04
CA ARG A 113 -17.89 1.18 3.87
C ARG A 113 -18.93 0.72 2.84
N GLY A 114 -19.81 -0.20 3.22
CA GLY A 114 -20.91 -0.64 2.37
C GLY A 114 -20.58 -1.75 1.39
N PHE A 115 -19.46 -2.44 1.57
CA PHE A 115 -19.01 -3.53 0.67
C PHE A 115 -19.06 -4.90 1.36
N SER A 116 -20.07 -5.14 2.20
CA SER A 116 -20.24 -6.44 2.88
C SER A 116 -20.28 -7.62 1.90
N GLY A 117 -20.86 -7.43 0.72
CA GLY A 117 -20.90 -8.45 -0.33
C GLY A 117 -19.53 -8.83 -0.89
N LEU A 118 -18.51 -7.98 -0.72
CA LEU A 118 -17.15 -8.23 -1.15
C LEU A 118 -16.21 -8.62 0.00
N SER A 119 -16.72 -8.73 1.21
CA SER A 119 -15.89 -9.06 2.38
C SER A 119 -15.24 -10.43 2.27
N GLY A 120 -15.95 -11.42 1.70
CA GLY A 120 -15.39 -12.76 1.43
C GLY A 120 -14.29 -12.73 0.38
N PHE A 121 -14.47 -11.94 -0.67
CA PHE A 121 -13.45 -11.72 -1.69
C PHE A 121 -12.18 -11.10 -1.09
N VAL A 122 -12.33 -10.03 -0.33
CA VAL A 122 -11.22 -9.35 0.35
C VAL A 122 -10.47 -10.33 1.25
N ASN A 123 -11.18 -11.05 2.10
CA ASN A 123 -10.57 -12.02 3.02
C ASN A 123 -9.85 -13.14 2.28
N GLY A 124 -10.48 -13.70 1.25
CA GLY A 124 -9.91 -14.81 0.47
C GLY A 124 -8.60 -14.41 -0.23
N VAL A 125 -8.59 -13.27 -0.91
CA VAL A 125 -7.39 -12.77 -1.59
C VAL A 125 -6.27 -12.47 -0.60
N LEU A 126 -6.56 -11.77 0.50
CA LEU A 126 -5.54 -11.39 1.49
C LEU A 126 -4.93 -12.61 2.18
N ARG A 127 -5.72 -13.63 2.49
CA ARG A 127 -5.20 -14.87 3.07
C ARG A 127 -4.32 -15.63 2.08
N SER A 128 -4.68 -15.63 0.81
CA SER A 128 -3.86 -16.24 -0.24
C SER A 128 -2.53 -15.49 -0.40
N VAL A 129 -2.54 -14.17 -0.38
CA VAL A 129 -1.33 -13.35 -0.40
C VAL A 129 -0.45 -13.67 0.81
N ALA A 130 -1.03 -13.72 2.00
CA ALA A 130 -0.28 -14.02 3.23
C ALA A 130 0.46 -15.36 3.15
N ARG A 131 -0.15 -16.35 2.51
CA ARG A 131 0.46 -17.69 2.37
C ARG A 131 1.52 -17.78 1.26
N GLY A 132 1.39 -16.98 0.19
CA GLY A 132 2.15 -17.23 -1.03
C GLY A 132 2.97 -16.08 -1.60
N TRP A 133 2.93 -14.88 -1.03
CA TRP A 133 3.59 -13.73 -1.65
C TRP A 133 5.13 -13.88 -1.76
N ARG A 134 5.75 -14.60 -0.84
CA ARG A 134 7.21 -14.81 -0.83
C ARG A 134 7.70 -15.62 -2.03
N GLU A 135 6.82 -16.39 -2.65
CA GLU A 135 7.12 -17.21 -3.82
C GLU A 135 6.85 -16.48 -5.14
N VAL A 136 6.28 -15.29 -5.08
CA VAL A 136 6.01 -14.48 -6.27
C VAL A 136 7.33 -14.01 -6.89
N ARG A 137 7.47 -14.24 -8.20
CA ARG A 137 8.63 -13.76 -8.97
C ARG A 137 8.21 -12.53 -9.76
N PHE A 138 8.99 -11.46 -9.61
CA PHE A 138 8.73 -10.21 -10.30
C PHE A 138 9.32 -10.23 -11.71
N PRO A 139 8.56 -9.74 -12.72
CA PRO A 139 8.98 -9.86 -14.13
C PRO A 139 10.13 -8.92 -14.51
N ASN A 140 10.31 -7.82 -13.81
CA ASN A 140 11.31 -6.79 -14.14
C ASN A 140 11.61 -5.88 -12.95
N LEU A 141 12.57 -4.98 -13.13
CA LEU A 141 12.99 -4.02 -12.10
C LEU A 141 11.90 -3.00 -11.76
N SER A 142 11.08 -2.62 -12.74
CA SER A 142 9.97 -1.69 -12.52
C SER A 142 9.01 -2.22 -11.43
N VAL A 143 8.58 -3.46 -11.55
CA VAL A 143 7.68 -4.10 -10.58
C VAL A 143 8.40 -4.40 -9.27
N THR A 144 9.63 -4.91 -9.33
CA THR A 144 10.41 -5.27 -8.14
C THR A 144 10.59 -4.07 -7.19
N TYR A 145 10.88 -2.89 -7.74
CA TYR A 145 11.17 -1.69 -6.97
C TYR A 145 10.07 -0.64 -7.01
N SER A 146 8.96 -0.95 -7.68
CA SER A 146 7.81 -0.03 -7.84
C SER A 146 8.20 1.30 -8.48
N MET A 147 8.99 1.22 -9.56
CA MET A 147 9.45 2.39 -10.32
C MET A 147 8.89 2.36 -11.73
N PRO A 148 8.50 3.50 -12.32
CA PRO A 148 8.07 3.54 -13.72
C PRO A 148 9.13 2.96 -14.67
N GLU A 149 8.68 2.22 -15.69
CA GLU A 149 9.58 1.55 -16.64
C GLU A 149 10.54 2.52 -17.33
N TRP A 150 10.06 3.70 -17.72
CA TRP A 150 10.89 4.69 -18.39
C TRP A 150 12.06 5.20 -17.53
N ILE A 151 11.88 5.26 -16.21
CA ILE A 151 12.96 5.62 -15.26
C ILE A 151 13.97 4.47 -15.17
N VAL A 152 13.49 3.24 -15.05
CA VAL A 152 14.36 2.05 -15.00
C VAL A 152 15.16 1.91 -16.28
N ASP A 153 14.53 2.13 -17.43
CA ASP A 153 15.18 2.06 -18.74
C ASP A 153 16.31 3.10 -18.86
N ILE A 154 16.06 4.36 -18.48
CA ILE A 154 17.07 5.41 -18.46
C ILE A 154 18.26 5.03 -17.59
N TRP A 155 18.00 4.53 -16.39
CA TRP A 155 19.08 4.13 -15.49
C TRP A 155 19.84 2.91 -15.97
N THR A 156 19.16 1.94 -16.58
CA THR A 156 19.81 0.75 -17.17
C THR A 156 20.71 1.14 -18.33
N GLU A 157 20.28 2.05 -19.22
CA GLU A 157 21.08 2.54 -20.33
C GLU A 157 22.32 3.30 -19.87
N ASN A 158 22.19 4.12 -18.82
CA ASN A 158 23.28 4.99 -18.36
C ASN A 158 24.25 4.30 -17.39
N TYR A 159 23.78 3.37 -16.55
CA TYR A 159 24.55 2.80 -15.45
C TYR A 159 24.67 1.28 -15.47
N GLY A 160 23.98 0.61 -16.37
CA GLY A 160 23.90 -0.85 -16.42
C GLY A 160 22.92 -1.43 -15.43
N GLU A 161 22.55 -2.69 -15.64
CA GLU A 161 21.49 -3.35 -14.85
C GLU A 161 21.82 -3.48 -13.36
N GLU A 162 23.05 -3.85 -13.04
CA GLU A 162 23.46 -4.04 -11.65
C GLU A 162 23.40 -2.76 -10.83
N LYS A 163 23.91 -1.65 -11.39
CA LYS A 163 23.82 -0.34 -10.72
C LYS A 163 22.40 0.17 -10.64
N THR A 164 21.58 -0.10 -11.65
CA THR A 164 20.17 0.28 -11.68
C THR A 164 19.39 -0.39 -10.54
N ARG A 165 19.73 -1.63 -10.17
CA ARG A 165 19.11 -2.32 -9.02
C ARG A 165 19.35 -1.62 -7.69
N GLN A 166 20.45 -0.88 -7.56
CA GLN A 166 20.81 -0.16 -6.34
C GLN A 166 20.14 1.21 -6.24
N ILE A 167 19.88 1.89 -7.36
CA ILE A 167 19.30 3.24 -7.41
C ILE A 167 17.90 3.32 -6.77
N PRO A 168 16.94 2.43 -7.08
CA PRO A 168 15.61 2.49 -6.46
C PRO A 168 15.62 2.37 -4.94
N VAL A 169 16.53 1.58 -4.37
CA VAL A 169 16.69 1.46 -2.91
C VAL A 169 17.19 2.76 -2.32
N SER A 170 18.20 3.38 -2.95
CA SER A 170 18.73 4.69 -2.52
C SER A 170 17.69 5.80 -2.63
N TYR A 171 16.90 5.81 -3.71
CA TYR A 171 15.83 6.79 -3.93
C TYR A 171 14.72 6.68 -2.87
N THR A 172 14.30 5.46 -2.56
CA THR A 172 13.30 5.19 -1.51
C THR A 172 13.80 5.66 -0.15
N HIS A 173 15.09 5.45 0.13
CA HIS A 173 15.73 5.86 1.38
C HIS A 173 15.82 7.40 1.51
N LEU A 174 16.14 8.10 0.43
CA LEU A 174 16.16 9.56 0.38
C LEU A 174 14.76 10.16 0.61
N ARG A 175 13.71 9.57 0.04
CA ARG A 175 12.34 10.02 0.25
C ARG A 175 11.86 9.86 1.69
N ALA A 176 12.35 8.87 2.39
CA ALA A 176 12.01 8.65 3.78
C ALA A 176 12.59 9.72 4.72
N HIS A 177 13.58 10.47 4.25
CA HIS A 177 14.25 11.53 5.02
C HIS A 177 13.82 12.95 4.63
N GLU A 178 13.08 13.12 3.54
CA GLU A 178 12.49 14.40 3.13
C GLU A 178 11.09 14.56 3.74
#